data_8f3995424d5f53fbc65736b0932b84a9
#
_entry.id   8f3995424d5f53fbc65736b0932b84a9
#
_cell.length_a   1.000
_cell.length_b   1.000
_cell.length_c   1.000
_cell.angle_alpha   90.00
_cell.angle_beta   90.00
_cell.angle_gamma   90.00
#
_symmetry.space_group_name_H-M   'P 1'
#
loop_
_entity.id
_entity.type
_entity.pdbx_description
1 polymer ?
#
loop_
_entity_poly.entity_id
_entity_poly.type
_entity_poly.pdbx_seq_one_letter_code
_entity_poly.pdbx_strand_id
1 'polypeptide(L)'
;MGSFDDPFRVGAELITEAKKETDHILIDFHAEVTSEKMAAGWYFDGRASAVVGTHTHVQTNDARILEKGTAFQTDVGMTGFYNGILGMSKESILENFTTQMPTRFTTPDTGEGQLNAVLIETDDKTGRAKNIQTIRIDGDTFFMD
;
A
#
# COMPACT_ATOMS: atom_id res chain seq x y z
N MET A 1 -3.17 -26.15 5.02
CA MET A 1 -3.03 -24.71 5.26
C MET A 1 -2.50 -24.56 6.67
N GLY A 2 -1.38 -23.84 6.87
CA GLY A 2 -0.92 -23.51 8.21
C GLY A 2 -1.95 -22.61 8.90
N SER A 3 -2.14 -22.78 10.20
CA SER A 3 -2.93 -21.87 11.01
C SER A 3 -2.11 -20.61 11.20
N PHE A 4 -2.49 -19.53 10.53
CA PHE A 4 -1.92 -18.21 10.76
C PHE A 4 -2.72 -17.53 11.88
N ASP A 5 -2.05 -16.67 12.63
CA ASP A 5 -2.71 -15.82 13.59
C ASP A 5 -3.60 -14.78 12.88
N ASP A 6 -4.67 -14.37 13.56
CA ASP A 6 -5.55 -13.31 13.08
C ASP A 6 -4.83 -11.97 13.07
N PRO A 7 -4.64 -11.33 11.89
CA PRO A 7 -3.90 -10.09 11.77
C PRO A 7 -4.55 -8.91 12.52
N PHE A 8 -5.85 -8.91 12.69
CA PHE A 8 -6.56 -7.86 13.44
C PHE A 8 -6.23 -7.95 14.93
N ARG A 9 -6.26 -9.15 15.51
CA ARG A 9 -5.90 -9.38 16.91
C ARG A 9 -4.43 -9.07 17.15
N VAL A 10 -3.54 -9.65 16.35
CA VAL A 10 -2.09 -9.43 16.49
C VAL A 10 -1.73 -7.96 16.27
N GLY A 11 -2.31 -7.32 15.25
CA GLY A 11 -2.12 -5.89 15.01
C GLY A 11 -2.55 -5.02 16.20
N ALA A 12 -3.67 -5.39 16.85
CA ALA A 12 -4.14 -4.68 18.04
C ALA A 12 -3.17 -4.80 19.23
N GLU A 13 -2.59 -5.98 19.42
CA GLU A 13 -1.58 -6.23 20.46
C GLU A 13 -0.29 -5.42 20.17
N LEU A 14 0.19 -5.45 18.93
CA LEU A 14 1.38 -4.70 18.49
C LEU A 14 1.19 -3.18 18.63
N ILE A 15 0.04 -2.64 18.26
CA ILE A 15 -0.29 -1.21 18.48
C ILE A 15 -0.23 -0.87 19.95
N THR A 16 -0.78 -1.71 20.82
CA THR A 16 -0.80 -1.49 22.28
C THR A 16 0.62 -1.44 22.84
N GLU A 17 1.52 -2.27 22.30
CA GLU A 17 2.93 -2.25 22.71
C GLU A 17 3.64 -1.01 22.17
N ALA A 18 3.48 -0.70 20.86
CA ALA A 18 4.11 0.46 20.23
C ALA A 18 3.70 1.79 20.86
N LYS A 19 2.46 1.90 21.33
CA LYS A 19 1.95 3.10 22.03
C LYS A 19 2.62 3.41 23.37
N LYS A 20 3.40 2.50 23.91
CA LYS A 20 4.23 2.80 25.09
C LYS A 20 5.43 3.69 24.74
N GLU A 21 5.82 3.74 23.48
CA GLU A 21 7.00 4.46 23.01
C GLU A 21 6.65 5.63 22.07
N THR A 22 5.56 5.52 21.29
CA THR A 22 5.18 6.54 20.31
C THR A 22 3.68 6.55 20.02
N ASP A 23 3.16 7.74 19.69
CA ASP A 23 1.82 7.90 19.14
C ASP A 23 1.79 7.81 17.60
N HIS A 24 2.95 7.83 16.94
CA HIS A 24 3.09 7.76 15.48
C HIS A 24 3.24 6.30 15.03
N ILE A 25 2.15 5.71 14.56
CA ILE A 25 2.09 4.30 14.16
C ILE A 25 1.60 4.19 12.72
N LEU A 26 2.42 3.61 11.87
CA LEU A 26 2.06 3.22 10.50
C LEU A 26 1.85 1.71 10.44
N ILE A 27 0.75 1.30 9.83
CA ILE A 27 0.45 -0.09 9.51
C ILE A 27 0.53 -0.26 7.99
N ASP A 28 1.46 -1.10 7.52
CA ASP A 28 1.44 -1.65 6.17
C ASP A 28 0.71 -2.99 6.21
N PHE A 29 -0.47 -3.03 5.60
CA PHE A 29 -1.34 -4.20 5.58
C PHE A 29 -1.27 -4.88 4.22
N HIS A 30 -0.38 -5.86 4.11
CA HIS A 30 -0.17 -6.62 2.88
C HIS A 30 -1.21 -7.72 2.74
N ALA A 31 -2.20 -7.52 1.87
CA ALA A 31 -3.29 -8.46 1.64
C ALA A 31 -3.82 -8.39 0.20
N GLU A 32 -4.26 -9.53 -0.34
CA GLU A 32 -4.89 -9.65 -1.66
C GLU A 32 -6.27 -8.96 -1.68
N VAL A 33 -7.08 -9.22 -0.66
CA VAL A 33 -8.51 -8.89 -0.69
C VAL A 33 -8.76 -7.43 -0.29
N THR A 34 -9.37 -6.66 -1.18
CA THR A 34 -9.70 -5.24 -0.96
C THR A 34 -10.55 -5.03 0.29
N SER A 35 -11.58 -5.86 0.51
CA SER A 35 -12.46 -5.74 1.68
C SER A 35 -11.72 -5.98 3.00
N GLU A 36 -10.72 -6.85 3.01
CA GLU A 36 -9.87 -7.10 4.17
C GLU A 36 -9.00 -5.87 4.49
N LYS A 37 -8.39 -5.25 3.48
CA LYS A 37 -7.63 -4.00 3.63
C LYS A 37 -8.51 -2.85 4.13
N MET A 38 -9.70 -2.70 3.57
CA MET A 38 -10.67 -1.70 4.05
C MET A 38 -11.13 -1.98 5.48
N ALA A 39 -11.39 -3.24 5.83
CA ALA A 39 -11.74 -3.63 7.20
C ALA A 39 -10.62 -3.31 8.18
N ALA A 40 -9.35 -3.53 7.80
CA ALA A 40 -8.18 -3.15 8.61
C ALA A 40 -8.14 -1.63 8.85
N GLY A 41 -8.39 -0.81 7.82
CA GLY A 41 -8.51 0.64 7.96
C GLY A 41 -9.52 1.03 9.04
N TRP A 42 -10.74 0.53 8.96
CA TRP A 42 -11.79 0.80 9.93
C TRP A 42 -11.53 0.23 11.33
N TYR A 43 -10.97 -0.97 11.40
CA TYR A 43 -10.67 -1.62 12.66
C TYR A 43 -9.60 -0.89 13.47
N PHE A 44 -8.60 -0.34 12.79
CA PHE A 44 -7.50 0.40 13.40
C PHE A 44 -7.74 1.93 13.44
N ASP A 45 -8.88 2.41 12.96
CA ASP A 45 -9.22 3.84 12.97
C ASP A 45 -9.20 4.45 14.37
N GLY A 46 -8.42 5.52 14.54
CA GLY A 46 -8.14 6.19 15.80
C GLY A 46 -7.12 5.47 16.71
N ARG A 47 -6.58 4.33 16.25
CA ARG A 47 -5.56 3.55 16.98
C ARG A 47 -4.18 3.67 16.37
N ALA A 48 -4.09 3.92 15.07
CA ALA A 48 -2.87 4.19 14.31
C ALA A 48 -2.94 5.55 13.63
N SER A 49 -1.78 6.11 13.27
CA SER A 49 -1.69 7.32 12.46
C SER A 49 -2.14 7.06 11.03
N ALA A 50 -1.74 5.90 10.49
CA ALA A 50 -2.11 5.48 9.16
C ALA A 50 -2.20 3.97 9.03
N VAL A 51 -3.09 3.53 8.12
CA VAL A 51 -3.18 2.17 7.61
C VAL A 51 -3.13 2.25 6.09
N VAL A 52 -2.11 1.67 5.49
CA VAL A 52 -1.96 1.60 4.04
C VAL A 52 -1.90 0.16 3.58
N GLY A 53 -2.61 -0.14 2.50
CA GLY A 53 -2.55 -1.47 1.90
C GLY A 53 -1.45 -1.58 0.86
N THR A 54 -0.97 -2.80 0.65
CA THR A 54 -0.01 -3.18 -0.39
C THR A 54 -0.44 -4.50 -1.03
N HIS A 55 0.20 -4.96 -2.05
CA HIS A 55 0.06 -6.23 -2.77
C HIS A 55 -0.32 -6.08 -4.24
N THR A 56 -1.30 -5.24 -4.61
CA THR A 56 -1.83 -5.24 -5.98
C THR A 56 -0.88 -4.63 -7.00
N HIS A 57 0.13 -3.87 -6.55
CA HIS A 57 1.05 -3.09 -7.39
C HIS A 57 0.39 -1.92 -8.14
N VAL A 58 -0.89 -1.69 -7.90
CA VAL A 58 -1.67 -0.62 -8.53
C VAL A 58 -2.17 0.34 -7.45
N GLN A 59 -1.77 1.62 -7.55
CA GLN A 59 -2.19 2.64 -6.60
C GLN A 59 -3.70 2.89 -6.70
N THR A 60 -4.39 2.80 -5.57
CA THR A 60 -5.83 3.08 -5.49
C THR A 60 -6.12 4.56 -5.25
N ASN A 61 -7.29 5.02 -5.69
CA ASN A 61 -7.70 6.42 -5.62
C ASN A 61 -8.63 6.71 -4.43
N ASP A 62 -8.44 6.01 -3.31
CA ASP A 62 -9.31 6.10 -2.12
C ASP A 62 -8.60 6.67 -0.89
N ALA A 63 -7.47 7.35 -1.09
CA ALA A 63 -6.72 8.00 -0.01
C ALA A 63 -7.60 9.01 0.73
N ARG A 64 -7.73 8.86 2.05
CA ARG A 64 -8.54 9.72 2.91
C ARG A 64 -8.17 9.62 4.38
N ILE A 65 -8.66 10.56 5.18
CA ILE A 65 -8.64 10.45 6.63
C ILE A 65 -9.98 9.86 7.09
N LEU A 66 -9.93 8.80 7.90
CA LEU A 66 -11.09 8.15 8.49
C LEU A 66 -11.64 8.96 9.68
N GLU A 67 -12.83 8.58 10.17
CA GLU A 67 -13.62 9.35 11.14
C GLU A 67 -12.91 9.67 12.45
N LYS A 68 -12.00 8.77 12.89
CA LYS A 68 -11.25 8.94 14.15
C LYS A 68 -9.83 9.47 13.94
N GLY A 69 -9.48 9.85 12.70
CA GLY A 69 -8.23 10.53 12.37
C GLY A 69 -7.09 9.63 11.91
N THR A 70 -7.36 8.41 11.44
CA THR A 70 -6.37 7.56 10.78
C THR A 70 -6.35 7.81 9.28
N ALA A 71 -5.18 8.07 8.70
CA ALA A 71 -5.02 8.11 7.24
C ALA A 71 -5.16 6.70 6.67
N PHE A 72 -5.86 6.58 5.54
CA PHE A 72 -6.12 5.28 4.91
C PHE A 72 -5.99 5.34 3.39
N GLN A 73 -5.38 4.31 2.80
CA GLN A 73 -5.41 4.02 1.37
C GLN A 73 -5.39 2.51 1.16
N THR A 74 -6.26 2.00 0.28
CA THR A 74 -6.40 0.55 0.03
C THR A 74 -5.14 -0.08 -0.53
N ASP A 75 -4.44 0.59 -1.46
CA ASP A 75 -3.15 0.13 -1.97
C ASP A 75 -2.29 1.31 -2.41
N VAL A 76 -1.07 1.36 -1.95
CA VAL A 76 -0.13 2.44 -2.28
C VAL A 76 0.54 2.25 -3.64
N GLY A 77 0.33 1.10 -4.28
CA GLY A 77 0.95 0.76 -5.56
C GLY A 77 2.39 0.26 -5.43
N MET A 78 3.16 0.39 -6.50
CA MET A 78 4.54 -0.07 -6.54
C MET A 78 5.48 1.01 -7.02
N THR A 79 6.76 0.85 -6.69
CA THR A 79 7.88 1.52 -7.36
C THR A 79 8.60 0.50 -8.22
N GLY A 80 8.75 0.77 -9.52
CA GLY A 80 9.35 -0.20 -10.44
C GLY A 80 9.20 0.19 -11.90
N PHE A 81 9.40 -0.78 -12.79
CA PHE A 81 9.35 -0.60 -14.24
C PHE A 81 7.94 -0.23 -14.72
N TYR A 82 7.84 0.92 -15.43
CA TYR A 82 6.55 1.49 -15.82
C TYR A 82 5.89 0.76 -17.01
N ASN A 83 6.64 0.53 -18.08
CA ASN A 83 6.12 -0.04 -19.34
C ASN A 83 6.02 -1.58 -19.34
N GLY A 84 5.76 -2.15 -18.16
CA GLY A 84 5.59 -3.58 -17.91
C GLY A 84 4.23 -3.96 -17.36
N ILE A 85 4.12 -5.20 -16.91
CA ILE A 85 2.94 -5.69 -16.17
C ILE A 85 3.39 -5.99 -14.74
N LEU A 86 2.88 -5.22 -13.78
CA LEU A 86 3.24 -5.30 -12.37
C LEU A 86 4.77 -5.23 -12.13
N GLY A 87 5.48 -4.40 -12.94
CA GLY A 87 6.92 -4.23 -12.87
C GLY A 87 7.76 -5.27 -13.61
N MET A 88 7.12 -6.28 -14.21
CA MET A 88 7.77 -7.33 -15.00
C MET A 88 7.72 -7.03 -16.49
N SER A 89 8.61 -7.67 -17.28
CA SER A 89 8.58 -7.63 -18.74
C SER A 89 7.22 -8.12 -19.26
N LYS A 90 6.58 -7.30 -20.07
CA LYS A 90 5.25 -7.61 -20.63
C LYS A 90 5.27 -8.81 -21.57
N GLU A 91 6.36 -9.04 -22.29
CA GLU A 91 6.51 -10.11 -23.27
C GLU A 91 6.31 -11.48 -22.61
N SER A 92 7.03 -11.74 -21.53
CA SER A 92 6.95 -13.03 -20.79
C SER A 92 5.57 -13.27 -20.15
N ILE A 93 4.95 -12.21 -19.66
CA ILE A 93 3.61 -12.31 -19.06
C ILE A 93 2.53 -12.54 -20.12
N LEU A 94 2.60 -11.78 -21.23
CA LEU A 94 1.66 -11.97 -22.34
C LEU A 94 1.79 -13.35 -22.97
N GLU A 95 3.01 -13.88 -23.13
CA GLU A 95 3.23 -15.26 -23.58
C GLU A 95 2.55 -16.26 -22.65
N ASN A 96 2.74 -16.13 -21.34
CA ASN A 96 2.11 -17.00 -20.35
C ASN A 96 0.58 -16.97 -20.47
N PHE A 97 -0.04 -15.78 -20.52
CA PHE A 97 -1.50 -15.65 -20.61
C PHE A 97 -2.08 -16.15 -21.92
N THR A 98 -1.41 -15.93 -23.03
CA THR A 98 -1.91 -16.30 -24.37
C THR A 98 -1.69 -17.77 -24.72
N THR A 99 -0.60 -18.35 -24.23
CA THR A 99 -0.27 -19.76 -24.51
C THR A 99 -0.67 -20.71 -23.40
N GLN A 100 -0.91 -20.19 -22.17
CA GLN A 100 -1.10 -20.97 -20.94
C GLN A 100 0.10 -21.87 -20.59
N MET A 101 1.27 -21.57 -21.18
CA MET A 101 2.51 -22.30 -20.90
C MET A 101 3.31 -21.58 -19.80
N PRO A 102 3.95 -22.33 -18.91
CA PRO A 102 4.82 -21.72 -17.89
C PRO A 102 5.96 -20.92 -18.55
N THR A 103 6.06 -19.65 -18.19
CA THR A 103 7.15 -18.77 -18.62
C THR A 103 7.86 -18.21 -17.38
N ARG A 104 9.16 -17.92 -17.53
CA ARG A 104 9.91 -17.24 -16.47
C ARG A 104 9.67 -15.74 -16.58
N PHE A 105 9.09 -15.16 -15.55
CA PHE A 105 8.95 -13.70 -15.45
C PHE A 105 10.29 -13.05 -15.14
N THR A 106 10.59 -11.96 -15.84
CA THR A 106 11.84 -11.22 -15.70
C THR A 106 11.54 -9.75 -15.45
N THR A 107 12.34 -9.14 -14.59
CA THR A 107 12.32 -7.69 -14.37
C THR A 107 13.31 -7.08 -15.38
N PRO A 108 12.90 -6.05 -16.15
CA PRO A 108 13.83 -5.34 -17.05
C PRO A 108 14.92 -4.62 -16.25
N ASP A 109 16.17 -4.67 -16.77
CA ASP A 109 17.31 -3.99 -16.16
C ASP A 109 17.38 -2.50 -16.54
N THR A 110 16.65 -2.10 -17.59
CA THR A 110 16.63 -0.75 -18.13
C THR A 110 15.23 -0.36 -18.55
N GLY A 111 14.98 0.94 -18.62
CA GLY A 111 13.71 1.50 -19.06
C GLY A 111 13.17 2.53 -18.09
N GLU A 112 11.99 3.00 -18.38
CA GLU A 112 11.29 4.02 -17.63
C GLU A 112 10.75 3.46 -16.31
N GLY A 113 10.96 4.19 -15.22
CA GLY A 113 10.47 3.82 -13.90
C GLY A 113 9.20 4.57 -13.53
N GLN A 114 8.43 4.01 -12.60
CA GLN A 114 7.37 4.72 -11.87
C GLN A 114 7.64 4.69 -10.38
N LEU A 115 7.20 5.74 -9.70
CA LEU A 115 7.13 5.83 -8.25
C LEU A 115 5.67 6.03 -7.85
N ASN A 116 5.13 5.12 -7.05
CA ASN A 116 3.91 5.37 -6.32
C ASN A 116 4.26 5.46 -4.82
N ALA A 117 3.71 6.46 -4.16
CA ALA A 117 3.92 6.70 -2.74
C ALA A 117 2.70 7.40 -2.13
N VAL A 118 2.73 7.56 -0.83
CA VAL A 118 1.78 8.38 -0.09
C VAL A 118 2.51 9.26 0.90
N LEU A 119 2.16 10.55 0.94
CA LEU A 119 2.62 11.50 1.94
C LEU A 119 1.54 11.64 3.01
N ILE A 120 1.91 11.42 4.27
CA ILE A 120 1.00 11.51 5.39
C ILE A 120 1.59 12.51 6.40
N GLU A 121 0.81 13.55 6.69
CA GLU A 121 1.15 14.52 7.72
C GLU A 121 0.38 14.18 9.00
N THR A 122 1.09 14.13 10.11
CA THR A 122 0.52 13.81 11.42
C THR A 122 0.64 14.97 12.39
N ASP A 123 -0.20 14.98 13.40
CA ASP A 123 -0.08 15.89 14.53
C ASP A 123 0.97 15.36 15.52
N ASP A 124 1.97 16.17 15.83
CA ASP A 124 3.11 15.79 16.67
C ASP A 124 2.73 15.36 18.10
N LYS A 125 1.58 15.80 18.57
CA LYS A 125 1.15 15.53 19.95
C LYS A 125 0.25 14.33 20.08
N THR A 126 -0.51 14.04 19.01
CA THR A 126 -1.57 13.02 19.07
C THR A 126 -1.32 11.86 18.12
N GLY A 127 -0.36 11.97 17.21
CA GLY A 127 -0.09 11.00 16.15
C GLY A 127 -1.22 10.88 15.10
N ARG A 128 -2.31 11.66 15.22
CA ARG A 128 -3.42 11.62 14.26
C ARG A 128 -3.03 12.24 12.93
N ALA A 129 -3.53 11.67 11.84
CA ALA A 129 -3.31 12.22 10.52
C ALA A 129 -4.06 13.56 10.35
N LYS A 130 -3.37 14.54 9.76
CA LYS A 130 -3.90 15.85 9.35
C LYS A 130 -4.14 15.92 7.84
N ASN A 131 -3.30 15.23 7.09
CA ASN A 131 -3.37 15.18 5.64
C ASN A 131 -2.88 13.85 5.11
N ILE A 132 -3.39 13.45 3.95
CA ILE A 132 -2.91 12.33 3.15
C ILE A 132 -2.96 12.71 1.68
N GLN A 133 -1.85 12.52 0.98
CA GLN A 133 -1.72 12.84 -0.43
C GLN A 133 -1.03 11.69 -1.16
N THR A 134 -1.63 11.22 -2.25
CA THR A 134 -1.00 10.26 -3.15
C THR A 134 0.05 10.96 -4.00
N ILE A 135 1.16 10.26 -4.22
CA ILE A 135 2.23 10.69 -5.11
C ILE A 135 2.35 9.63 -6.20
N ARG A 136 2.30 10.07 -7.45
CA ARG A 136 2.59 9.25 -8.61
C ARG A 136 3.52 10.00 -9.54
N ILE A 137 4.65 9.40 -9.86
CA ILE A 137 5.64 9.92 -10.80
C ILE A 137 5.94 8.82 -11.82
N ASP A 138 5.69 9.11 -13.06
CA ASP A 138 5.98 8.23 -14.21
C ASP A 138 6.24 9.09 -15.46
N GLY A 139 6.50 8.45 -16.60
CA GLY A 139 6.81 9.15 -17.84
C GLY A 139 5.69 10.03 -18.41
N ASP A 140 4.45 9.75 -18.01
CA ASP A 140 3.27 10.46 -18.49
C ASP A 140 2.76 11.52 -17.50
N THR A 141 3.21 11.44 -16.24
CA THR A 141 2.76 12.34 -15.17
C THR A 141 3.84 13.37 -14.88
N PHE A 142 3.68 14.57 -15.38
CA PHE A 142 4.47 15.71 -14.94
C PHE A 142 3.92 16.22 -13.61
N PHE A 143 4.81 16.67 -12.73
CA PHE A 143 4.43 17.31 -11.48
C PHE A 143 3.33 18.34 -11.75
N MET A 144 2.15 18.14 -11.20
CA MET A 144 1.19 19.22 -11.07
C MET A 144 1.56 19.94 -9.77
N ASP A 145 2.00 21.19 -9.94
CA ASP A 145 2.31 22.13 -8.84
C ASP A 145 1.08 22.38 -7.95
#